data_3c3df64bfcd712ed01d3929e4f60e9ea
#
_entry.id   3c3df64bfcd712ed01d3929e4f60e9ea
#
_cell.length_a   1.000
_cell.length_b   1.000
_cell.length_c   1.000
_cell.angle_alpha   90.00
_cell.angle_beta   90.00
_cell.angle_gamma   90.00
#
_symmetry.space_group_name_H-M   'P 1'
#
loop_
_entity.id
_entity.type
_entity.pdbx_description
1 polymer ?
#
loop_
_entity_poly.entity_id
_entity_poly.type
_entity_poly.pdbx_seq_one_letter_code
_entity_poly.pdbx_strand_id
1 'polypeptide(L)'
;VIYTRKTDVFIPLKERANIANRANADLFISVHTNALPAGKIARGFETYTLGMHRAKDNLDVAMRENSVISMEKGYQQTYQGFNPRSSESYIIFEFIQGKNMERSVELARNIQRKVCNGANRPDKGVHQAGFLVLRETSMPSCLIELGFITTADEEKLLNDASRVDD
;
A
#
# COMPACT_ATOMS: atom_id res chain seq x y z
N VAL A 1 18.96 3.48 1.53
CA VAL A 1 17.67 2.79 1.35
C VAL A 1 17.85 1.31 1.65
N ILE A 2 16.91 0.73 2.42
CA ILE A 2 16.84 -0.71 2.71
C ILE A 2 15.65 -1.27 1.95
N TYR A 3 15.89 -2.28 1.13
CA TYR A 3 14.83 -2.97 0.40
C TYR A 3 14.41 -4.23 1.15
N THR A 4 13.10 -4.45 1.31
CA THR A 4 12.58 -5.69 1.88
C THR A 4 12.82 -6.88 0.96
N ARG A 5 12.84 -6.65 -0.37
CA ARG A 5 13.24 -7.62 -1.41
C ARG A 5 13.78 -6.92 -2.64
N LYS A 6 14.66 -7.59 -3.38
CA LYS A 6 15.25 -7.10 -4.64
C LYS A 6 15.04 -8.05 -5.82
N THR A 7 14.42 -9.18 -5.58
CA THR A 7 14.10 -10.21 -6.57
C THR A 7 12.68 -10.69 -6.36
N ASP A 8 12.17 -11.49 -7.26
CA ASP A 8 10.83 -12.08 -7.14
C ASP A 8 10.82 -13.21 -6.10
N VAL A 9 10.88 -12.81 -4.82
CA VAL A 9 10.77 -13.69 -3.66
C VAL A 9 9.59 -13.28 -2.79
N PHE A 10 8.91 -14.25 -2.24
CA PHE A 10 7.81 -13.98 -1.32
C PHE A 10 8.36 -13.62 0.08
N ILE A 11 7.97 -12.45 0.59
CA ILE A 11 8.23 -12.02 1.97
C ILE A 11 6.87 -11.77 2.65
N PRO A 12 6.55 -12.45 3.76
CA PRO A 12 5.31 -12.22 4.51
C PRO A 12 5.11 -10.76 4.88
N LEU A 13 3.86 -10.27 4.89
CA LEU A 13 3.60 -8.84 5.13
C LEU A 13 4.17 -8.35 6.46
N LYS A 14 3.97 -9.15 7.53
CA LYS A 14 4.53 -8.83 8.85
C LYS A 14 6.06 -8.75 8.83
N GLU A 15 6.73 -9.61 8.07
CA GLU A 15 8.18 -9.62 7.98
C GLU A 15 8.73 -8.38 7.25
N ARG A 16 8.01 -7.84 6.27
CA ARG A 16 8.39 -6.57 5.61
C ARG A 16 8.45 -5.43 6.64
N ALA A 17 7.43 -5.32 7.49
CA ALA A 17 7.43 -4.34 8.59
C ALA A 17 8.56 -4.61 9.60
N ASN A 18 8.79 -5.89 9.97
CA ASN A 18 9.85 -6.28 10.89
C ASN A 18 11.25 -5.92 10.39
N ILE A 19 11.52 -6.05 9.08
CA ILE A 19 12.80 -5.63 8.47
C ILE A 19 13.04 -4.14 8.74
N ALA A 20 12.03 -3.28 8.49
CA ALA A 20 12.14 -1.85 8.73
C ALA A 20 12.29 -1.53 10.24
N ASN A 21 11.52 -2.20 11.10
CA ASN A 21 11.55 -2.01 12.55
C ASN A 21 12.93 -2.37 13.14
N ARG A 22 13.50 -3.53 12.73
CA ARG A 22 14.85 -3.94 13.18
C ARG A 22 15.96 -3.00 12.69
N ALA A 23 15.76 -2.38 11.54
CA ALA A 23 16.70 -1.42 10.98
C ALA A 23 16.56 -0.03 11.58
N ASN A 24 15.59 0.21 12.49
CA ASN A 24 15.22 1.53 12.99
C ASN A 24 15.06 2.55 11.84
N ALA A 25 14.36 2.16 10.78
CA ALA A 25 14.15 3.00 9.62
C ALA A 25 13.32 4.23 9.98
N ASP A 26 13.62 5.37 9.36
CA ASP A 26 12.90 6.63 9.58
C ASP A 26 11.52 6.63 8.92
N LEU A 27 11.40 5.95 7.79
CA LEU A 27 10.19 5.87 6.97
C LEU A 27 10.02 4.45 6.41
N PHE A 28 8.76 4.04 6.19
CA PHE A 28 8.42 2.82 5.47
C PHE A 28 7.49 3.15 4.31
N ILE A 29 7.89 2.76 3.09
CA ILE A 29 7.11 2.95 1.87
C ILE A 29 6.89 1.59 1.22
N SER A 30 5.62 1.19 1.09
CA SER A 30 5.20 0.00 0.34
C SER A 30 4.84 0.42 -1.08
N VAL A 31 5.47 -0.19 -2.08
CA VAL A 31 5.32 0.19 -3.50
C VAL A 31 4.50 -0.87 -4.23
N HIS A 32 3.42 -0.45 -4.86
CA HIS A 32 2.46 -1.30 -5.56
C HIS A 32 2.05 -0.73 -6.91
N THR A 33 1.42 -1.55 -7.72
CA THR A 33 0.66 -1.17 -8.91
C THR A 33 -0.77 -1.67 -8.77
N ASN A 34 -1.72 -0.75 -8.83
CA ASN A 34 -3.13 -1.03 -8.65
C ASN A 34 -3.70 -1.88 -9.80
N ALA A 35 -4.77 -2.60 -9.54
CA ALA A 35 -5.52 -3.35 -10.54
C ALA A 35 -7.02 -3.16 -10.35
N LEU A 36 -7.76 -3.07 -11.43
CA LEU A 36 -9.20 -2.92 -11.42
C LEU A 36 -9.89 -4.19 -11.94
N PRO A 37 -11.14 -4.46 -11.52
CA PRO A 37 -11.97 -5.48 -12.14
C PRO A 37 -12.12 -5.26 -13.65
N ALA A 38 -12.36 -6.36 -14.39
CA ALA A 38 -12.55 -6.31 -15.83
C ALA A 38 -13.59 -5.25 -16.25
N GLY A 39 -13.27 -4.49 -17.32
CA GLY A 39 -14.11 -3.43 -17.86
C GLY A 39 -14.03 -2.09 -17.16
N LYS A 40 -13.30 -1.98 -16.04
CA LYS A 40 -13.01 -0.69 -15.40
C LYS A 40 -11.66 -0.14 -15.85
N ILE A 41 -11.59 1.18 -16.02
CA ILE A 41 -10.40 1.92 -16.44
C ILE A 41 -10.14 3.04 -15.43
N ALA A 42 -8.91 3.15 -14.95
CA ALA A 42 -8.43 4.31 -14.22
C ALA A 42 -6.97 4.59 -14.55
N ARG A 43 -6.53 5.80 -14.26
CA ARG A 43 -5.17 6.28 -14.49
C ARG A 43 -4.74 7.15 -13.33
N GLY A 44 -3.44 7.19 -13.08
CA GLY A 44 -2.84 8.11 -12.14
C GLY A 44 -2.24 7.43 -10.93
N PHE A 45 -1.72 8.25 -10.06
CA PHE A 45 -1.00 7.89 -8.84
C PHE A 45 -1.87 8.14 -7.62
N GLU A 46 -1.84 7.24 -6.66
CA GLU A 46 -2.53 7.39 -5.39
C GLU A 46 -1.70 6.88 -4.22
N THR A 47 -1.90 7.48 -3.06
CA THR A 47 -1.17 7.13 -1.83
C THR A 47 -2.14 6.77 -0.73
N TYR A 48 -1.78 5.77 0.05
CA TYR A 48 -2.58 5.28 1.18
C TYR A 48 -1.81 5.36 2.49
N THR A 49 -2.52 5.70 3.57
CA THR A 49 -2.05 5.51 4.94
C THR A 49 -2.91 4.51 5.68
N LEU A 50 -2.38 3.95 6.77
CA LEU A 50 -3.17 3.08 7.64
C LEU A 50 -4.32 3.85 8.26
N GLY A 51 -5.49 3.26 8.27
CA GLY A 51 -6.68 3.82 8.90
C GLY A 51 -7.96 3.18 8.39
N MET A 52 -9.09 3.73 8.85
CA MET A 52 -10.40 3.31 8.37
C MET A 52 -10.59 3.76 6.91
N HIS A 53 -11.07 2.87 6.08
CA HIS A 53 -11.51 3.22 4.73
C HIS A 53 -12.80 4.03 4.77
N ARG A 54 -12.86 5.13 4.02
CA ARG A 54 -14.06 5.98 3.92
C ARG A 54 -14.91 5.69 2.67
N ALA A 55 -14.33 5.01 1.69
CA ALA A 55 -14.97 4.63 0.44
C ALA A 55 -14.80 3.12 0.21
N LYS A 56 -15.82 2.52 -0.43
CA LYS A 56 -15.79 1.08 -0.76
C LYS A 56 -14.57 0.71 -1.62
N ASP A 57 -14.23 1.56 -2.59
CA ASP A 57 -13.09 1.30 -3.48
C ASP A 57 -11.77 1.19 -2.70
N ASN A 58 -11.60 1.98 -1.63
CA ASN A 58 -10.42 1.90 -0.77
C ASN A 58 -10.37 0.58 0.01
N LEU A 59 -11.53 0.07 0.45
CA LEU A 59 -11.63 -1.25 1.07
C LEU A 59 -11.24 -2.34 0.07
N ASP A 60 -11.74 -2.27 -1.15
CA ASP A 60 -11.47 -3.26 -2.20
C ASP A 60 -9.96 -3.34 -2.50
N VAL A 61 -9.24 -2.21 -2.52
CA VAL A 61 -7.77 -2.17 -2.63
C VAL A 61 -7.12 -2.87 -1.44
N ALA A 62 -7.50 -2.51 -0.21
CA ALA A 62 -6.92 -3.13 0.98
C ALA A 62 -7.20 -4.65 1.05
N MET A 63 -8.40 -5.09 0.68
CA MET A 63 -8.76 -6.50 0.63
C MET A 63 -7.89 -7.27 -0.37
N ARG A 64 -7.65 -6.70 -1.54
CA ARG A 64 -6.78 -7.30 -2.55
C ARG A 64 -5.35 -7.42 -2.04
N GLU A 65 -4.76 -6.33 -1.55
CA GLU A 65 -3.38 -6.32 -1.07
C GLU A 65 -3.18 -7.23 0.15
N ASN A 66 -4.13 -7.24 1.07
CA ASN A 66 -4.07 -8.13 2.24
C ASN A 66 -4.34 -9.60 1.88
N SER A 67 -4.97 -9.91 0.75
CA SER A 67 -5.29 -11.29 0.36
C SER A 67 -4.06 -12.19 0.25
N VAL A 68 -2.90 -11.61 0.04
CA VAL A 68 -1.61 -12.31 -0.04
C VAL A 68 -1.26 -13.08 1.25
N ILE A 69 -1.80 -12.68 2.42
CA ILE A 69 -1.56 -13.43 3.67
C ILE A 69 -2.07 -14.87 3.60
N SER A 70 -3.05 -15.16 2.75
CA SER A 70 -3.53 -16.54 2.56
C SER A 70 -2.48 -17.50 2.00
N MET A 71 -1.39 -16.97 1.43
CA MET A 71 -0.22 -17.73 1.00
C MET A 71 0.79 -17.97 2.13
N GLU A 72 0.63 -17.29 3.27
CA GLU A 72 1.54 -17.40 4.42
C GLU A 72 1.16 -18.60 5.26
N LYS A 73 2.14 -19.45 5.57
CA LYS A 73 1.92 -20.60 6.46
C LYS A 73 1.56 -20.12 7.88
N GLY A 74 0.43 -20.57 8.40
CA GLY A 74 -0.03 -20.20 9.74
C GLY A 74 -0.55 -18.77 9.86
N TYR A 75 -1.02 -18.15 8.76
CA TYR A 75 -1.48 -16.76 8.75
C TYR A 75 -2.61 -16.49 9.74
N GLN A 76 -3.50 -17.47 9.98
CA GLN A 76 -4.60 -17.32 10.94
C GLN A 76 -4.11 -17.00 12.35
N GLN A 77 -3.05 -17.69 12.81
CA GLN A 77 -2.43 -17.42 14.10
C GLN A 77 -1.65 -16.11 14.07
N THR A 78 -0.88 -15.87 13.01
CA THR A 78 -0.07 -14.67 12.85
C THR A 78 -0.91 -13.38 12.88
N TYR A 79 -2.07 -13.41 12.23
CA TYR A 79 -2.97 -12.25 12.14
C TYR A 79 -4.23 -12.38 13.00
N GLN A 80 -4.19 -13.26 14.02
CA GLN A 80 -5.25 -13.38 15.04
C GLN A 80 -6.65 -13.61 14.46
N GLY A 81 -6.77 -14.48 13.46
CA GLY A 81 -8.03 -14.81 12.81
C GLY A 81 -8.54 -13.75 11.81
N PHE A 82 -7.73 -12.73 11.49
CA PHE A 82 -8.10 -11.74 10.47
C PHE A 82 -8.38 -12.43 9.14
N ASN A 83 -9.58 -12.17 8.57
CA ASN A 83 -9.98 -12.66 7.27
C ASN A 83 -9.86 -11.54 6.22
N PRO A 84 -8.89 -11.59 5.28
CA PRO A 84 -8.67 -10.54 4.32
C PRO A 84 -9.82 -10.38 3.30
N ARG A 85 -10.76 -11.34 3.25
CA ARG A 85 -11.91 -11.32 2.34
C ARG A 85 -13.23 -10.91 3.01
N SER A 86 -13.22 -10.62 4.33
CA SER A 86 -14.41 -10.21 5.07
C SER A 86 -14.29 -8.75 5.48
N SER A 87 -15.25 -7.92 5.08
CA SER A 87 -15.30 -6.50 5.45
C SER A 87 -15.36 -6.29 6.97
N GLU A 88 -15.96 -7.21 7.71
CA GLU A 88 -16.04 -7.16 9.17
C GLU A 88 -14.66 -7.18 9.83
N SER A 89 -13.69 -7.91 9.23
CA SER A 89 -12.33 -7.95 9.75
C SER A 89 -11.61 -6.59 9.68
N TYR A 90 -12.08 -5.68 8.83
CA TYR A 90 -11.48 -4.35 8.68
C TYR A 90 -11.98 -3.33 9.70
N ILE A 91 -13.04 -3.64 10.46
CA ILE A 91 -13.54 -2.79 11.55
C ILE A 91 -12.45 -2.53 12.61
N ILE A 92 -11.55 -3.49 12.84
CA ILE A 92 -10.45 -3.32 13.78
C ILE A 92 -9.59 -2.08 13.47
N PHE A 93 -9.49 -1.68 12.20
CA PHE A 93 -8.70 -0.52 11.79
C PHE A 93 -9.32 0.83 12.19
N GLU A 94 -10.60 0.85 12.58
CA GLU A 94 -11.26 2.05 13.16
C GLU A 94 -10.64 2.46 14.50
N PHE A 95 -10.18 1.46 15.26
CA PHE A 95 -9.65 1.64 16.61
C PHE A 95 -8.14 1.79 16.66
N ILE A 96 -7.45 1.65 15.52
CA ILE A 96 -6.00 1.81 15.47
C ILE A 96 -5.66 3.29 15.35
N GLN A 97 -5.29 3.89 16.50
CA GLN A 97 -4.69 5.21 16.57
C GLN A 97 -3.17 5.04 16.69
N GLY A 98 -2.48 5.06 15.54
CA GLY A 98 -1.02 4.92 15.51
C GLY A 98 -0.31 6.23 15.93
N LYS A 99 0.76 6.11 16.74
CA LYS A 99 1.62 7.25 17.14
C LYS A 99 2.17 8.03 15.94
N ASN A 100 2.23 7.41 14.77
CA ASN A 100 2.80 7.97 13.55
C ASN A 100 1.73 8.38 12.51
N MET A 101 0.44 8.33 12.84
CA MET A 101 -0.64 8.57 11.87
C MET A 101 -0.52 9.95 11.21
N GLU A 102 -0.36 11.00 12.00
CA GLU A 102 -0.24 12.37 11.50
C GLU A 102 0.96 12.53 10.56
N ARG A 103 2.13 12.02 10.98
CA ARG A 103 3.35 12.04 10.16
C ARG A 103 3.23 11.17 8.91
N SER A 104 2.49 10.06 8.98
CA SER A 104 2.20 9.21 7.81
C SER A 104 1.33 9.93 6.79
N VAL A 105 0.32 10.67 7.23
CA VAL A 105 -0.54 11.48 6.36
C VAL A 105 0.26 12.62 5.72
N GLU A 106 1.14 13.28 6.48
CA GLU A 106 2.03 14.33 5.95
C GLU A 106 2.99 13.76 4.90
N LEU A 107 3.62 12.61 5.20
CA LEU A 107 4.47 11.88 4.26
C LEU A 107 3.72 11.56 2.96
N ALA A 108 2.52 10.95 3.08
CA ALA A 108 1.69 10.57 1.94
C ALA A 108 1.30 11.77 1.07
N ARG A 109 0.91 12.90 1.68
CA ARG A 109 0.59 14.14 0.96
C ARG A 109 1.79 14.72 0.21
N ASN A 110 2.97 14.67 0.83
CA ASN A 110 4.19 15.16 0.22
C ASN A 110 4.60 14.30 -0.98
N ILE A 111 4.54 12.96 -0.85
CA ILE A 111 4.80 12.03 -1.95
C ILE A 111 3.79 12.26 -3.07
N GLN A 112 2.49 12.24 -2.76
CA GLN A 112 1.41 12.43 -3.75
C GLN A 112 1.65 13.67 -4.59
N ARG A 113 1.83 14.82 -3.95
CA ARG A 113 2.06 16.10 -4.64
C ARG A 113 3.32 16.10 -5.49
N LYS A 114 4.44 15.57 -4.95
CA LYS A 114 5.72 15.58 -5.67
C LYS A 114 5.71 14.65 -6.87
N VAL A 115 5.18 13.44 -6.73
CA VAL A 115 5.10 12.47 -7.83
C VAL A 115 4.14 12.96 -8.93
N CYS A 116 2.94 13.43 -8.56
CA CYS A 116 1.99 13.91 -9.55
C CYS A 116 2.52 15.10 -10.35
N ASN A 117 3.23 16.02 -9.68
CA ASN A 117 3.81 17.18 -10.36
C ASN A 117 5.09 16.83 -11.13
N GLY A 118 5.99 16.04 -10.57
CA GLY A 118 7.29 15.70 -11.16
C GLY A 118 7.19 14.75 -12.34
N ALA A 119 6.41 13.70 -12.20
CA ALA A 119 6.20 12.69 -13.24
C ALA A 119 4.96 12.95 -14.10
N ASN A 120 4.32 14.12 -13.96
CA ASN A 120 3.09 14.48 -14.69
C ASN A 120 2.01 13.40 -14.64
N ARG A 121 1.76 12.85 -13.42
CA ARG A 121 0.76 11.80 -13.19
C ARG A 121 -0.58 12.41 -12.77
N PRO A 122 -1.72 11.89 -13.27
CA PRO A 122 -3.02 12.29 -12.74
C PRO A 122 -3.08 12.03 -11.23
N ASP A 123 -3.53 13.03 -10.47
CA ASP A 123 -3.63 12.97 -9.01
C ASP A 123 -4.93 12.25 -8.59
N LYS A 124 -4.79 11.08 -7.99
CA LYS A 124 -5.90 10.29 -7.44
C LYS A 124 -6.14 10.56 -5.95
N GLY A 125 -5.25 11.33 -5.31
CA GLY A 125 -5.37 11.73 -3.93
C GLY A 125 -4.70 10.81 -2.90
N VAL A 126 -4.87 11.21 -1.63
CA VAL A 126 -4.41 10.47 -0.45
C VAL A 126 -5.61 9.87 0.26
N HIS A 127 -5.55 8.58 0.53
CA HIS A 127 -6.62 7.80 1.12
C HIS A 127 -6.19 7.08 2.40
N GLN A 128 -7.15 6.49 3.10
CA GLN A 128 -6.90 5.59 4.23
C GLN A 128 -7.56 4.24 3.98
N ALA A 129 -6.87 3.17 4.37
CA ALA A 129 -7.42 1.83 4.38
C ALA A 129 -6.64 0.90 5.33
N GLY A 130 -7.20 -0.26 5.61
CA GLY A 130 -6.68 -1.24 6.56
C GLY A 130 -5.58 -2.13 5.98
N PHE A 131 -4.42 -1.58 5.65
CA PHE A 131 -3.29 -2.34 5.12
C PHE A 131 -2.50 -3.02 6.23
N LEU A 132 -2.45 -4.36 6.23
CA LEU A 132 -1.70 -5.15 7.20
C LEU A 132 -0.20 -4.86 7.15
N VAL A 133 0.36 -4.57 5.98
CA VAL A 133 1.79 -4.26 5.82
C VAL A 133 2.19 -2.99 6.57
N LEU A 134 1.26 -2.06 6.78
CA LEU A 134 1.49 -0.81 7.50
C LEU A 134 1.19 -0.93 9.00
N ARG A 135 0.40 -1.93 9.41
CA ARG A 135 -0.10 -2.06 10.79
C ARG A 135 1.00 -2.22 11.83
N GLU A 136 2.03 -2.97 11.50
CA GLU A 136 3.10 -3.32 12.44
C GLU A 136 4.33 -2.42 12.32
N THR A 137 4.28 -1.35 11.51
CA THR A 137 5.39 -0.42 11.37
C THR A 137 5.51 0.51 12.58
N SER A 138 6.72 0.73 13.08
CA SER A 138 7.01 1.62 14.21
C SER A 138 7.42 3.05 13.81
N MET A 139 7.41 3.35 12.51
CA MET A 139 7.76 4.64 11.92
C MET A 139 6.62 5.16 11.04
N PRO A 140 6.67 6.43 10.58
CA PRO A 140 5.74 6.93 9.55
C PRO A 140 5.77 6.04 8.31
N SER A 141 4.59 5.66 7.82
CA SER A 141 4.47 4.68 6.74
C SER A 141 3.33 4.99 5.79
N CYS A 142 3.52 4.66 4.51
CA CYS A 142 2.49 4.73 3.50
C CYS A 142 2.63 3.61 2.46
N LEU A 143 1.57 3.38 1.70
CA LEU A 143 1.55 2.54 0.53
C LEU A 143 1.25 3.42 -0.68
N ILE A 144 2.02 3.26 -1.74
CA ILE A 144 1.83 3.98 -2.99
C ILE A 144 1.40 3.04 -4.11
N GLU A 145 0.43 3.47 -4.89
CA GLU A 145 -0.01 2.83 -6.12
C GLU A 145 0.49 3.66 -7.30
N LEU A 146 1.50 3.14 -8.01
CA LEU A 146 2.18 3.85 -9.10
C LEU A 146 1.29 4.12 -10.31
N GLY A 147 0.26 3.30 -10.47
CA GLY A 147 -0.68 3.36 -11.59
C GLY A 147 -1.55 2.10 -11.62
N PHE A 148 -2.29 1.91 -12.71
CA PHE A 148 -3.26 0.83 -12.86
C PHE A 148 -2.82 -0.16 -13.94
N ILE A 149 -2.20 -1.27 -13.54
CA ILE A 149 -1.62 -2.26 -14.47
C ILE A 149 -2.65 -2.92 -15.39
N THR A 150 -3.93 -2.87 -15.04
CA THR A 150 -5.03 -3.38 -15.87
C THR A 150 -5.51 -2.38 -16.94
N THR A 151 -4.94 -1.17 -16.97
CA THR A 151 -5.22 -0.14 -17.98
C THR A 151 -4.05 -0.11 -18.99
N ALA A 152 -4.31 -0.41 -20.25
CA ALA A 152 -3.28 -0.72 -21.24
C ALA A 152 -2.21 0.39 -21.45
N ASP A 153 -2.59 1.66 -21.39
CA ASP A 153 -1.66 2.79 -21.49
C ASP A 153 -0.86 3.01 -20.19
N GLU A 154 -1.44 2.73 -19.04
CA GLU A 154 -0.75 2.73 -17.74
C GLU A 154 0.26 1.57 -17.67
N GLU A 155 -0.11 0.37 -18.12
CA GLU A 155 0.80 -0.77 -18.21
C GLU A 155 2.02 -0.45 -19.07
N LYS A 156 1.81 0.14 -20.25
CA LYS A 156 2.92 0.56 -21.11
C LYS A 156 3.82 1.59 -20.43
N LEU A 157 3.23 2.58 -19.78
CA LEU A 157 3.97 3.62 -19.07
C LEU A 157 4.80 3.05 -17.91
N LEU A 158 4.24 2.12 -17.13
CA LEU A 158 4.92 1.49 -16.00
C LEU A 158 6.03 0.52 -16.44
N ASN A 159 5.98 0.01 -17.66
CA ASN A 159 7.01 -0.87 -18.24
C ASN A 159 8.03 -0.12 -19.11
N ASP A 160 7.91 1.19 -19.26
CA ASP A 160 8.85 2.00 -20.04
C ASP A 160 10.14 2.24 -19.24
N ALA A 161 11.20 1.51 -19.60
CA ALA A 161 12.50 1.61 -18.93
C ALA A 161 13.12 3.02 -19.00
N SER A 162 12.75 3.85 -19.99
CA SER A 162 13.23 5.23 -20.11
C SER A 162 12.67 6.16 -19.04
N ARG A 163 11.64 5.73 -18.33
CA ARG A 163 10.94 6.48 -17.27
C ARG A 163 11.20 5.94 -15.86
N VAL A 164 12.15 5.05 -15.70
CA VAL A 164 12.48 4.47 -14.39
C VAL A 164 12.97 5.53 -13.39
N ASP A 165 13.56 6.61 -13.90
CA ASP A 165 14.12 7.69 -13.10
C ASP A 165 13.12 8.85 -12.85
N ASP A 166 11.93 8.80 -13.45
CA ASP A 166 10.85 9.77 -13.22
C ASP A 166 10.15 9.50 -11.87
#